data_aff370a1e8eda7de44f6341c0bc3526e
#
_entry.id   aff370a1e8eda7de44f6341c0bc3526e
#
_cell.length_a   1.000
_cell.length_b   1.000
_cell.length_c   1.000
_cell.angle_alpha   90.00
_cell.angle_beta   90.00
_cell.angle_gamma   90.00
#
_symmetry.space_group_name_H-M   'P 1'
#
loop_
_entity.id
_entity.type
_entity.pdbx_description
1 polymer ?
#
loop_
_entity_poly.entity_id
_entity_poly.type
_entity_poly.pdbx_seq_one_letter_code
_entity_poly.pdbx_strand_id
1 'polypeptide(L)'
;MRMQTRGRISGVVKSTLVCAALAVAGCTAEGNVGTASGMTPKASAYLTSALDVMEKHSLVTADVDWPKVRRDAVARARKAQTPAETYGAIRQALRDLDDRHSTFFDPQEASEALNAPADDLMLPEGRHLAGAFGYLALPPVPSDRVAAPYVRAGRSTVSKIDEQGTCGWVIDMRSNSGGDMWGPLAAVGPILGDGTVGEAVYADGKKVPWTIENGTPRQYADEWGSASPLARPTPPVAVLTSRRTASAAEAVTIAFQGRPNTRTFGQSTAGVPTANAPYLLSDGALVILTVAREADRNGHLYNGPITPDVSVPIRHGHDQVLTTATDWLSTQDGCRKAP
;
A
#
# COMPACT_ATOMS: atom_id res chain seq x y z
N MET A 1 -27.34 30.91 41.93
CA MET A 1 -28.08 30.53 40.74
C MET A 1 -27.17 29.56 39.95
N ARG A 2 -27.46 28.26 40.07
CA ARG A 2 -26.65 27.18 39.49
C ARG A 2 -27.04 26.96 38.04
N MET A 3 -26.09 26.96 37.12
CA MET A 3 -26.30 26.53 35.75
C MET A 3 -25.37 25.36 35.44
N GLN A 4 -26.00 24.21 35.27
CA GLN A 4 -25.34 22.95 34.89
C GLN A 4 -25.01 22.99 33.39
N THR A 5 -23.77 22.77 33.06
CA THR A 5 -23.33 22.48 31.67
C THR A 5 -23.26 20.99 31.48
N ARG A 6 -24.12 20.48 30.60
CA ARG A 6 -24.12 19.08 30.12
C ARG A 6 -22.89 18.85 29.22
N GLY A 7 -22.05 17.92 29.61
CA GLY A 7 -20.96 17.39 28.76
C GLY A 7 -21.55 16.59 27.62
N ARG A 8 -21.16 16.95 26.41
CA ARG A 8 -21.29 16.09 25.21
C ARG A 8 -20.14 15.09 25.20
N ILE A 9 -20.49 13.84 25.32
CA ILE A 9 -19.56 12.73 25.09
C ILE A 9 -19.43 12.57 23.58
N SER A 10 -18.31 13.02 23.03
CA SER A 10 -17.92 12.76 21.65
C SER A 10 -17.31 11.37 21.59
N GLY A 11 -18.04 10.42 21.00
CA GLY A 11 -17.54 9.06 20.82
C GLY A 11 -16.46 9.03 19.73
N VAL A 12 -15.23 8.90 20.14
CA VAL A 12 -14.10 8.59 19.27
C VAL A 12 -14.24 7.14 18.84
N VAL A 13 -14.66 6.90 17.61
CA VAL A 13 -14.55 5.60 16.97
C VAL A 13 -13.10 5.43 16.56
N LYS A 14 -12.30 4.91 17.47
CA LYS A 14 -10.98 4.35 17.13
C LYS A 14 -11.24 3.14 16.24
N SER A 15 -10.80 3.21 14.99
CA SER A 15 -10.66 2.02 14.14
C SER A 15 -9.52 1.18 14.70
N THR A 16 -9.82 0.52 15.80
CA THR A 16 -9.00 -0.56 16.35
C THR A 16 -9.07 -1.69 15.34
N LEU A 17 -7.92 -2.22 14.94
CA LEU A 17 -7.80 -3.53 14.31
C LEU A 17 -8.68 -4.50 15.13
N VAL A 18 -9.86 -4.83 14.64
CA VAL A 18 -10.71 -5.82 15.26
C VAL A 18 -10.09 -7.17 14.94
N CYS A 19 -9.27 -7.69 15.84
CA CYS A 19 -9.02 -9.11 15.95
C CYS A 19 -10.38 -9.77 16.32
N ALA A 20 -11.18 -10.11 15.32
CA ALA A 20 -12.35 -10.92 15.52
C ALA A 20 -11.89 -12.36 15.84
N ALA A 21 -11.69 -12.62 17.11
CA ALA A 21 -11.63 -13.99 17.62
C ALA A 21 -13.05 -14.57 17.51
N LEU A 22 -13.36 -15.23 16.40
CA LEU A 22 -14.56 -16.03 16.25
C LEU A 22 -14.40 -17.30 17.08
N ALA A 23 -14.98 -17.30 18.27
CA ALA A 23 -15.26 -18.52 19.00
C ALA A 23 -16.38 -19.27 18.24
N VAL A 24 -16.01 -20.28 17.47
CA VAL A 24 -16.95 -21.19 16.84
C VAL A 24 -17.42 -22.20 17.89
N ALA A 25 -18.65 -22.02 18.38
CA ALA A 25 -19.32 -23.03 19.15
C ALA A 25 -19.59 -24.25 18.24
N GLY A 26 -19.00 -25.40 18.56
CA GLY A 26 -19.15 -26.62 17.81
C GLY A 26 -20.55 -27.18 17.90
N CYS A 27 -21.23 -27.39 16.77
CA CYS A 27 -22.28 -28.39 16.61
C CYS A 27 -21.60 -29.61 16.00
N THR A 28 -21.55 -30.69 16.78
CA THR A 28 -21.15 -32.03 16.36
C THR A 28 -22.18 -32.61 15.41
N ALA A 29 -21.86 -32.66 14.11
CA ALA A 29 -22.51 -33.60 13.20
C ALA A 29 -21.45 -34.67 12.85
N GLU A 30 -21.57 -35.85 13.43
CA GLU A 30 -20.78 -37.03 13.07
C GLU A 30 -21.21 -37.52 11.69
N GLY A 31 -20.50 -37.00 10.67
CA GLY A 31 -20.50 -37.57 9.33
C GLY A 31 -19.16 -38.26 9.11
N ASN A 32 -19.16 -39.58 9.22
CA ASN A 32 -17.99 -40.43 8.99
C ASN A 32 -17.59 -40.41 7.50
N VAL A 33 -16.73 -39.47 7.09
CA VAL A 33 -16.05 -39.48 5.79
C VAL A 33 -14.68 -40.08 6.00
N GLY A 34 -14.43 -41.21 5.38
CA GLY A 34 -13.26 -42.05 5.52
C GLY A 34 -11.94 -41.28 5.50
N THR A 35 -11.21 -41.34 6.59
CA THR A 35 -9.89 -40.71 6.81
C THR A 35 -8.78 -41.45 6.05
N ALA A 36 -8.54 -41.12 4.81
CA ALA A 36 -7.32 -41.52 4.07
C ALA A 36 -6.15 -40.56 4.33
N SER A 37 -6.25 -39.62 5.28
CA SER A 37 -5.23 -38.64 5.62
C SER A 37 -4.62 -38.97 6.98
N GLY A 38 -3.31 -39.19 7.03
CA GLY A 38 -2.54 -39.32 8.28
C GLY A 38 -2.34 -37.96 9.00
N MET A 39 -3.04 -36.90 8.58
CA MET A 39 -3.00 -35.57 9.17
C MET A 39 -3.81 -35.53 10.48
N THR A 40 -3.27 -34.88 11.52
CA THR A 40 -4.01 -34.72 12.78
C THR A 40 -5.20 -33.76 12.62
N PRO A 41 -6.27 -33.91 13.45
CA PRO A 41 -7.40 -32.97 13.43
C PRO A 41 -6.97 -31.50 13.61
N LYS A 42 -5.95 -31.23 14.44
CA LYS A 42 -5.42 -29.88 14.66
C LYS A 42 -4.76 -29.30 13.42
N ALA A 43 -3.91 -30.06 12.73
CA ALA A 43 -3.28 -29.64 11.49
C ALA A 43 -4.30 -29.44 10.36
N SER A 44 -5.31 -30.35 10.28
CA SER A 44 -6.40 -30.24 9.31
C SER A 44 -7.25 -28.98 9.51
N ALA A 45 -7.69 -28.72 10.75
CA ALA A 45 -8.46 -27.52 11.06
C ALA A 45 -7.67 -26.21 10.75
N TYR A 46 -6.37 -26.20 11.04
CA TYR A 46 -5.52 -25.06 10.76
C TYR A 46 -5.38 -24.82 9.23
N LEU A 47 -5.10 -25.86 8.45
CA LEU A 47 -5.02 -25.74 7.00
C LEU A 47 -6.35 -25.29 6.40
N THR A 48 -7.47 -25.84 6.87
CA THR A 48 -8.82 -25.44 6.43
C THR A 48 -9.07 -23.97 6.70
N SER A 49 -8.73 -23.49 7.91
CA SER A 49 -8.89 -22.07 8.26
C SER A 49 -8.09 -21.14 7.34
N ALA A 50 -6.86 -21.50 6.99
CA ALA A 50 -6.05 -20.71 6.05
C ALA A 50 -6.67 -20.69 4.65
N LEU A 51 -7.16 -21.84 4.16
CA LEU A 51 -7.81 -21.93 2.84
C LEU A 51 -9.16 -21.17 2.82
N ASP A 52 -9.92 -21.20 3.92
CA ASP A 52 -11.17 -20.46 4.05
C ASP A 52 -10.93 -18.92 3.98
N VAL A 53 -9.86 -18.44 4.61
CA VAL A 53 -9.44 -17.03 4.50
C VAL A 53 -9.14 -16.68 3.04
N MET A 54 -8.36 -17.52 2.35
CA MET A 54 -8.00 -17.28 0.95
C MET A 54 -9.23 -17.27 0.05
N GLU A 55 -10.08 -18.28 0.12
CA GLU A 55 -11.28 -18.41 -0.71
C GLU A 55 -12.27 -17.26 -0.48
N LYS A 56 -12.42 -16.84 0.77
CA LYS A 56 -13.37 -15.77 1.13
C LYS A 56 -12.92 -14.38 0.72
N HIS A 57 -11.60 -14.12 0.75
CA HIS A 57 -11.09 -12.75 0.70
C HIS A 57 -10.17 -12.45 -0.48
N SER A 58 -9.72 -13.46 -1.24
CA SER A 58 -8.86 -13.22 -2.40
C SER A 58 -9.54 -12.39 -3.46
N LEU A 59 -8.79 -11.43 -4.01
CA LEU A 59 -9.22 -10.63 -5.16
C LEU A 59 -9.62 -11.49 -6.37
N VAL A 60 -8.94 -12.62 -6.55
CA VAL A 60 -9.12 -13.51 -7.70
C VAL A 60 -10.03 -14.71 -7.39
N THR A 61 -10.76 -14.67 -6.28
CA THR A 61 -11.54 -15.82 -5.79
C THR A 61 -12.50 -16.41 -6.81
N ALA A 62 -13.07 -15.58 -7.68
CA ALA A 62 -14.02 -16.03 -8.72
C ALA A 62 -13.36 -16.83 -9.86
N ASP A 63 -12.04 -16.67 -10.05
CA ASP A 63 -11.27 -17.27 -11.14
C ASP A 63 -10.54 -18.54 -10.68
N VAL A 64 -10.60 -18.91 -9.39
CA VAL A 64 -9.85 -20.02 -8.77
C VAL A 64 -10.71 -21.28 -8.68
N ASP A 65 -10.18 -22.43 -9.13
CA ASP A 65 -10.77 -23.76 -8.86
C ASP A 65 -10.49 -24.17 -7.40
N TRP A 66 -11.29 -23.64 -6.46
CA TRP A 66 -11.13 -23.90 -5.02
C TRP A 66 -11.22 -25.37 -4.66
N PRO A 67 -12.11 -26.20 -5.24
CA PRO A 67 -12.09 -27.64 -5.03
C PRO A 67 -10.75 -28.28 -5.37
N LYS A 68 -10.09 -27.84 -6.43
CA LYS A 68 -8.73 -28.33 -6.80
C LYS A 68 -7.68 -27.85 -5.82
N VAL A 69 -7.63 -26.55 -5.51
CA VAL A 69 -6.67 -25.97 -4.56
C VAL A 69 -6.75 -26.66 -3.21
N ARG A 70 -7.96 -26.89 -2.69
CA ARG A 70 -8.18 -27.58 -1.41
C ARG A 70 -7.72 -29.04 -1.46
N ARG A 71 -8.07 -29.80 -2.50
CA ARG A 71 -7.59 -31.19 -2.65
C ARG A 71 -6.07 -31.27 -2.69
N ASP A 72 -5.43 -30.41 -3.45
CA ASP A 72 -3.98 -30.40 -3.62
C ASP A 72 -3.26 -29.99 -2.32
N ALA A 73 -3.78 -29.02 -1.59
CA ALA A 73 -3.28 -28.61 -0.27
C ALA A 73 -3.39 -29.74 0.76
N VAL A 74 -4.53 -30.43 0.83
CA VAL A 74 -4.74 -31.59 1.72
C VAL A 74 -3.80 -32.74 1.35
N ALA A 75 -3.67 -33.05 0.07
CA ALA A 75 -2.76 -34.10 -0.41
C ALA A 75 -1.29 -33.79 -0.05
N ARG A 76 -0.88 -32.54 -0.16
CA ARG A 76 0.48 -32.07 0.21
C ARG A 76 0.73 -32.18 1.71
N ALA A 77 -0.25 -31.81 2.54
CA ALA A 77 -0.17 -31.83 3.99
C ALA A 77 -0.61 -33.19 4.63
N ARG A 78 -0.82 -34.25 3.84
CA ARG A 78 -1.46 -35.50 4.28
C ARG A 78 -0.84 -36.18 5.50
N LYS A 79 0.41 -35.87 5.85
CA LYS A 79 1.13 -36.43 7.00
C LYS A 79 1.36 -35.41 8.12
N ALA A 80 0.84 -34.18 8.00
CA ALA A 80 1.09 -33.11 8.95
C ALA A 80 0.52 -33.45 10.34
N GLN A 81 1.36 -33.38 11.35
CA GLN A 81 1.01 -33.62 12.75
C GLN A 81 0.76 -32.29 13.50
N THR A 82 1.35 -31.20 13.00
CA THR A 82 1.29 -29.86 13.60
C THR A 82 0.83 -28.82 12.57
N PRO A 83 0.33 -27.65 12.99
CA PRO A 83 0.08 -26.50 12.11
C PRO A 83 1.28 -26.14 11.26
N ALA A 84 2.48 -26.09 11.83
CA ALA A 84 3.71 -25.71 11.12
C ALA A 84 4.02 -26.64 9.92
N GLU A 85 3.69 -27.91 10.01
CA GLU A 85 3.89 -28.86 8.91
C GLU A 85 2.93 -28.63 7.73
N THR A 86 1.91 -27.76 7.88
CA THR A 86 1.00 -27.35 6.79
C THR A 86 1.48 -26.13 6.02
N TYR A 87 2.49 -25.37 6.50
CA TYR A 87 2.92 -24.09 5.89
C TYR A 87 3.33 -24.27 4.43
N GLY A 88 3.99 -25.39 4.09
CA GLY A 88 4.35 -25.70 2.70
C GLY A 88 3.13 -25.84 1.77
N ALA A 89 2.01 -26.39 2.29
CA ALA A 89 0.76 -26.50 1.55
C ALA A 89 0.08 -25.11 1.41
N ILE A 90 0.08 -24.29 2.47
CA ILE A 90 -0.46 -22.93 2.47
C ILE A 90 0.29 -22.05 1.47
N ARG A 91 1.64 -22.04 1.52
CA ARG A 91 2.46 -21.30 0.56
C ARG A 91 2.23 -21.75 -0.90
N GLN A 92 1.95 -23.06 -1.13
CA GLN A 92 1.60 -23.52 -2.47
C GLN A 92 0.20 -23.04 -2.89
N ALA A 93 -0.79 -23.13 -2.02
CA ALA A 93 -2.14 -22.63 -2.30
C ALA A 93 -2.12 -21.14 -2.69
N LEU A 94 -1.31 -20.30 -2.00
CA LEU A 94 -1.13 -18.91 -2.38
C LEU A 94 -0.49 -18.74 -3.76
N ARG A 95 0.49 -19.56 -4.13
CA ARG A 95 1.05 -19.53 -5.49
C ARG A 95 0.05 -19.92 -6.55
N ASP A 96 -0.87 -20.84 -6.21
CA ASP A 96 -1.92 -21.32 -7.14
C ASP A 96 -2.99 -20.25 -7.41
N LEU A 97 -3.04 -19.13 -6.62
CA LEU A 97 -3.87 -17.96 -6.90
C LEU A 97 -3.35 -17.13 -8.09
N ASP A 98 -2.06 -17.25 -8.42
CA ASP A 98 -1.36 -16.51 -9.49
C ASP A 98 -1.50 -14.98 -9.42
N ASP A 99 -1.76 -14.43 -8.23
CA ASP A 99 -1.87 -12.98 -8.03
C ASP A 99 -0.51 -12.28 -7.82
N ARG A 100 0.56 -13.05 -7.63
CA ARG A 100 1.97 -12.64 -7.48
C ARG A 100 2.28 -11.66 -6.35
N HIS A 101 1.30 -11.33 -5.50
CA HIS A 101 1.45 -10.35 -4.42
C HIS A 101 1.01 -10.90 -3.06
N SER A 102 0.20 -11.99 -3.04
CA SER A 102 -0.12 -12.71 -1.81
C SER A 102 1.09 -13.48 -1.28
N THR A 103 1.26 -13.50 0.05
CA THR A 103 2.36 -14.22 0.70
C THR A 103 1.94 -14.78 2.06
N PHE A 104 2.77 -15.67 2.62
CA PHE A 104 2.60 -16.25 3.94
C PHE A 104 3.85 -16.03 4.78
N PHE A 105 3.66 -15.48 5.95
CA PHE A 105 4.67 -15.36 6.99
C PHE A 105 4.40 -16.36 8.10
N ASP A 106 5.37 -17.19 8.44
CA ASP A 106 5.28 -18.01 9.63
C ASP A 106 5.32 -17.13 10.90
N PRO A 107 5.09 -17.68 12.12
CA PRO A 107 5.03 -16.84 13.33
C PRO A 107 6.29 -16.02 13.61
N GLN A 108 7.46 -16.52 13.22
CA GLN A 108 8.71 -15.78 13.39
C GLN A 108 8.80 -14.65 12.37
N GLU A 109 8.61 -14.94 11.08
CA GLU A 109 8.57 -13.95 9.99
C GLU A 109 7.51 -12.87 10.26
N ALA A 110 6.33 -13.26 10.75
CA ALA A 110 5.25 -12.36 11.11
C ALA A 110 5.64 -11.43 12.28
N SER A 111 6.27 -11.99 13.31
CA SER A 111 6.75 -11.22 14.46
C SER A 111 7.83 -10.21 14.06
N GLU A 112 8.78 -10.63 13.23
CA GLU A 112 9.84 -9.76 12.71
C GLU A 112 9.26 -8.61 11.87
N ALA A 113 8.32 -8.91 10.96
CA ALA A 113 7.66 -7.91 10.12
C ALA A 113 6.81 -6.91 10.94
N LEU A 114 6.08 -7.40 11.95
CA LEU A 114 5.21 -6.56 12.78
C LEU A 114 5.97 -5.71 13.80
N ASN A 115 7.16 -6.15 14.23
CA ASN A 115 7.97 -5.50 15.25
C ASN A 115 9.28 -4.92 14.68
N ALA A 116 9.35 -4.72 13.36
CA ALA A 116 10.51 -4.10 12.73
C ALA A 116 10.83 -2.76 13.43
N PRO A 117 12.07 -2.54 13.87
CA PRO A 117 12.44 -1.32 14.59
C PRO A 117 12.31 -0.10 13.70
N ALA A 118 11.87 1.01 14.30
CA ALA A 118 11.76 2.30 13.61
C ALA A 118 13.15 2.92 13.28
N ASP A 119 14.21 2.42 13.88
CA ASP A 119 15.57 2.97 13.74
C ASP A 119 16.15 2.78 12.33
N ASP A 120 15.65 1.79 11.57
CA ASP A 120 16.05 1.55 10.18
C ASP A 120 15.13 2.26 9.16
N LEU A 121 14.22 3.11 9.62
CA LEU A 121 13.30 3.84 8.75
C LEU A 121 14.05 4.87 7.90
N MET A 122 14.11 4.63 6.61
CA MET A 122 14.58 5.63 5.64
C MET A 122 13.58 6.78 5.57
N LEU A 123 14.05 8.01 5.76
CA LEU A 123 13.20 9.20 5.72
C LEU A 123 13.19 9.83 4.32
N PRO A 124 12.11 10.56 3.96
CA PRO A 124 12.09 11.36 2.74
C PRO A 124 13.24 12.36 2.70
N GLU A 125 13.93 12.38 1.58
CA GLU A 125 15.01 13.33 1.31
C GLU A 125 14.64 14.24 0.15
N GLY A 126 14.98 15.53 0.28
CA GLY A 126 14.66 16.48 -0.75
C GLY A 126 15.68 17.62 -0.86
N ARG A 127 15.63 18.29 -1.98
CA ARG A 127 16.47 19.45 -2.28
C ARG A 127 15.82 20.36 -3.31
N HIS A 128 16.20 21.60 -3.30
CA HIS A 128 15.87 22.52 -4.38
C HIS A 128 16.82 22.27 -5.57
N LEU A 129 16.26 22.18 -6.77
CA LEU A 129 17.01 22.00 -8.00
C LEU A 129 17.13 23.32 -8.77
N ALA A 130 18.10 23.40 -9.66
CA ALA A 130 18.18 24.49 -10.63
C ALA A 130 16.89 24.61 -11.45
N GLY A 131 16.44 25.82 -11.74
CA GLY A 131 15.15 26.04 -12.43
C GLY A 131 13.97 26.22 -11.49
N ALA A 132 14.21 26.40 -10.17
CA ALA A 132 13.18 26.56 -9.14
C ALA A 132 12.28 25.32 -8.99
N PHE A 133 12.85 24.12 -9.09
CA PHE A 133 12.11 22.87 -8.89
C PHE A 133 12.42 22.27 -7.52
N GLY A 134 11.38 21.80 -6.82
CA GLY A 134 11.52 20.93 -5.67
C GLY A 134 11.78 19.49 -6.11
N TYR A 135 12.67 18.78 -5.43
CA TYR A 135 12.88 17.34 -5.58
C TYR A 135 12.63 16.67 -4.22
N LEU A 136 11.85 15.61 -4.24
CA LEU A 136 11.55 14.79 -3.07
C LEU A 136 11.66 13.31 -3.44
N ALA A 137 12.59 12.60 -2.82
CA ALA A 137 12.66 11.14 -2.88
C ALA A 137 11.83 10.54 -1.74
N LEU A 138 11.03 9.56 -2.07
CA LEU A 138 10.14 8.86 -1.14
C LEU A 138 10.60 7.40 -1.01
N PRO A 139 11.42 7.05 -0.01
CA PRO A 139 11.80 5.66 0.25
C PRO A 139 10.61 4.82 0.75
N PRO A 140 10.74 3.47 0.78
CA PRO A 140 9.69 2.59 1.31
C PRO A 140 9.46 2.82 2.80
N VAL A 141 8.20 2.63 3.24
CA VAL A 141 7.80 2.66 4.65
C VAL A 141 7.30 1.27 5.04
N PRO A 142 7.90 0.57 6.01
CA PRO A 142 7.53 -0.81 6.33
C PRO A 142 6.08 -0.98 6.78
N SER A 143 5.56 -0.04 7.58
CA SER A 143 4.17 -0.05 8.08
C SER A 143 3.72 1.35 8.52
N ASP A 144 2.40 1.54 8.65
CA ASP A 144 1.80 2.78 9.17
C ASP A 144 2.22 3.08 10.62
N ARG A 145 2.52 2.05 11.42
CA ARG A 145 2.98 2.20 12.82
C ARG A 145 4.23 3.05 12.97
N VAL A 146 5.12 3.02 11.98
CA VAL A 146 6.37 3.78 11.97
C VAL A 146 6.33 5.00 11.03
N ALA A 147 5.17 5.28 10.44
CA ALA A 147 5.04 6.34 9.42
C ALA A 147 5.11 7.77 9.98
N ALA A 148 4.77 8.01 11.26
CA ALA A 148 4.70 9.37 11.82
C ALA A 148 6.03 10.17 11.70
N PRO A 149 7.23 9.63 11.98
CA PRO A 149 8.49 10.32 11.72
C PRO A 149 8.72 10.61 10.24
N TYR A 150 8.35 9.68 9.36
CA TYR A 150 8.44 9.83 7.91
C TYR A 150 7.56 11.00 7.41
N VAL A 151 6.30 11.06 7.85
CA VAL A 151 5.36 12.13 7.51
C VAL A 151 5.91 13.50 7.96
N ARG A 152 6.40 13.58 9.19
CA ARG A 152 7.00 14.83 9.70
C ARG A 152 8.22 15.26 8.88
N ALA A 153 9.13 14.33 8.58
CA ALA A 153 10.31 14.62 7.79
C ALA A 153 9.94 15.06 6.37
N GLY A 154 9.05 14.34 5.69
CA GLY A 154 8.60 14.67 4.35
C GLY A 154 7.93 16.04 4.26
N ARG A 155 6.98 16.34 5.15
CA ARG A 155 6.30 17.65 5.21
C ARG A 155 7.26 18.79 5.52
N SER A 156 8.18 18.61 6.48
CA SER A 156 9.21 19.60 6.79
C SER A 156 10.11 19.87 5.59
N THR A 157 10.48 18.82 4.86
CA THR A 157 11.29 18.93 3.64
C THR A 157 10.53 19.66 2.54
N VAL A 158 9.26 19.34 2.32
CA VAL A 158 8.40 20.02 1.34
C VAL A 158 8.27 21.51 1.68
N SER A 159 7.95 21.86 2.94
CA SER A 159 7.81 23.26 3.37
C SER A 159 9.10 24.06 3.14
N LYS A 160 10.24 23.53 3.59
CA LYS A 160 11.55 24.21 3.43
C LYS A 160 11.93 24.44 1.97
N ILE A 161 11.56 23.53 1.07
CA ILE A 161 11.84 23.66 -0.35
C ILE A 161 10.87 24.65 -0.99
N ASP A 162 9.60 24.63 -0.62
CA ASP A 162 8.57 25.53 -1.14
C ASP A 162 8.87 26.99 -0.80
N GLU A 163 9.37 27.26 0.42
CA GLU A 163 9.80 28.59 0.88
C GLU A 163 10.91 29.20 0.01
N GLN A 164 11.64 28.41 -0.78
CA GLN A 164 12.66 28.86 -1.71
C GLN A 164 12.09 29.30 -3.07
N GLY A 165 10.76 29.35 -3.23
CA GLY A 165 10.11 29.80 -4.46
C GLY A 165 10.01 28.69 -5.51
N THR A 166 9.52 27.53 -5.10
CA THR A 166 9.36 26.35 -5.96
C THR A 166 8.20 26.52 -6.95
N CYS A 167 8.47 26.35 -8.24
CA CYS A 167 7.45 26.44 -9.29
C CYS A 167 6.83 25.09 -9.68
N GLY A 168 7.54 23.98 -9.48
CA GLY A 168 7.13 22.62 -9.82
C GLY A 168 7.92 21.59 -9.03
N TRP A 169 7.45 20.32 -9.04
CA TRP A 169 8.00 19.27 -8.20
C TRP A 169 8.40 18.02 -8.99
N VAL A 170 9.49 17.40 -8.55
CA VAL A 170 9.90 16.05 -8.91
C VAL A 170 9.67 15.14 -7.71
N ILE A 171 8.83 14.13 -7.87
CA ILE A 171 8.57 13.08 -6.86
C ILE A 171 9.24 11.80 -7.33
N ASP A 172 10.27 11.37 -6.61
CA ASP A 172 11.07 10.22 -7.00
C ASP A 172 10.65 8.95 -6.24
N MET A 173 9.98 8.05 -6.98
CA MET A 173 9.52 6.75 -6.49
C MET A 173 10.43 5.61 -6.95
N ARG A 174 11.54 5.87 -7.65
CA ARG A 174 12.35 4.85 -8.33
C ARG A 174 12.97 3.80 -7.41
N SER A 175 13.21 4.14 -6.16
CA SER A 175 13.77 3.21 -5.15
C SER A 175 12.73 2.70 -4.15
N ASN A 176 11.46 3.09 -4.27
CA ASN A 176 10.41 2.68 -3.36
C ASN A 176 9.82 1.32 -3.79
N SER A 177 10.02 0.30 -2.97
CA SER A 177 9.54 -1.07 -3.20
C SER A 177 8.22 -1.39 -2.50
N GLY A 178 7.55 -0.40 -1.91
CA GLY A 178 6.24 -0.57 -1.27
C GLY A 178 6.27 -0.48 0.25
N GLY A 179 5.36 -1.21 0.89
CA GLY A 179 5.09 -1.15 2.32
C GLY A 179 3.80 -0.39 2.63
N ASP A 180 3.85 0.65 3.48
CA ASP A 180 2.73 1.56 3.72
C ASP A 180 2.65 2.65 2.65
N MET A 181 1.44 2.91 2.15
CA MET A 181 1.19 3.99 1.18
C MET A 181 0.81 5.31 1.85
N TRP A 182 0.29 5.26 3.08
CA TRP A 182 -0.32 6.42 3.72
C TRP A 182 0.71 7.45 4.20
N GLY A 183 1.86 6.96 4.70
CA GLY A 183 2.98 7.83 5.05
C GLY A 183 3.49 8.65 3.86
N PRO A 184 3.84 8.02 2.73
CA PRO A 184 4.18 8.73 1.49
C PRO A 184 3.09 9.66 0.98
N LEU A 185 1.81 9.24 0.97
CA LEU A 185 0.69 10.12 0.58
C LEU A 185 0.56 11.34 1.49
N ALA A 186 0.76 11.18 2.79
CA ALA A 186 0.75 12.30 3.74
C ALA A 186 1.96 13.23 3.58
N ALA A 187 3.11 12.69 3.21
CA ALA A 187 4.31 13.50 2.95
C ALA A 187 4.14 14.41 1.72
N VAL A 188 3.46 13.92 0.68
CA VAL A 188 3.20 14.66 -0.57
C VAL A 188 1.81 15.29 -0.63
N GLY A 189 1.00 15.16 0.41
CA GLY A 189 -0.37 15.66 0.43
C GLY A 189 -0.52 17.11 -0.03
N PRO A 190 0.33 18.07 0.43
CA PRO A 190 0.30 19.44 -0.06
C PRO A 190 0.54 19.60 -1.56
N ILE A 191 1.39 18.71 -2.14
CA ILE A 191 1.72 18.71 -3.58
C ILE A 191 0.61 18.04 -4.37
N LEU A 192 0.05 16.95 -3.82
CA LEU A 192 -0.99 16.15 -4.45
C LEU A 192 -2.31 16.92 -4.55
N GLY A 193 -2.64 17.71 -3.50
CA GLY A 193 -3.87 18.46 -3.35
C GLY A 193 -4.98 17.64 -2.69
N ASP A 194 -5.99 18.34 -2.15
CA ASP A 194 -7.13 17.75 -1.47
C ASP A 194 -8.13 17.09 -2.44
N GLY A 195 -8.90 16.13 -1.93
CA GLY A 195 -9.93 15.39 -2.66
C GLY A 195 -9.62 13.90 -2.75
N THR A 196 -10.45 13.18 -3.52
CA THR A 196 -10.21 11.76 -3.82
C THR A 196 -9.07 11.63 -4.83
N VAL A 197 -8.02 10.90 -4.46
CA VAL A 197 -6.80 10.74 -5.26
C VAL A 197 -6.68 9.36 -5.89
N GLY A 198 -7.49 8.41 -5.45
CA GLY A 198 -7.60 7.05 -5.96
C GLY A 198 -8.58 6.24 -5.12
N GLU A 199 -8.71 4.97 -5.42
CA GLU A 199 -9.58 4.04 -4.68
C GLU A 199 -9.08 2.60 -4.73
N ALA A 200 -9.39 1.82 -3.69
CA ALA A 200 -9.28 0.36 -3.69
C ALA A 200 -10.60 -0.24 -4.15
N VAL A 201 -10.56 -1.17 -5.13
CA VAL A 201 -11.73 -1.85 -5.70
C VAL A 201 -11.64 -3.34 -5.39
N TYR A 202 -12.50 -3.82 -4.50
CA TYR A 202 -12.56 -5.19 -4.02
C TYR A 202 -13.23 -6.14 -5.03
N ALA A 203 -13.08 -7.44 -4.82
CA ALA A 203 -13.66 -8.47 -5.69
C ALA A 203 -15.19 -8.39 -5.80
N ASP A 204 -15.88 -7.95 -4.73
CA ASP A 204 -17.33 -7.74 -4.68
C ASP A 204 -17.81 -6.41 -5.32
N GLY A 205 -16.88 -5.65 -5.89
CA GLY A 205 -17.15 -4.33 -6.49
C GLY A 205 -17.19 -3.19 -5.48
N LYS A 206 -16.98 -3.45 -4.19
CA LYS A 206 -16.88 -2.39 -3.16
C LYS A 206 -15.69 -1.49 -3.46
N LYS A 207 -15.93 -0.18 -3.40
CA LYS A 207 -14.90 0.85 -3.59
C LYS A 207 -14.61 1.57 -2.28
N VAL A 208 -13.33 1.74 -1.99
CA VAL A 208 -12.86 2.49 -0.83
C VAL A 208 -11.95 3.62 -1.31
N PRO A 209 -12.43 4.87 -1.27
CA PRO A 209 -11.67 6.01 -1.80
C PRO A 209 -10.49 6.37 -0.88
N TRP A 210 -9.41 6.81 -1.50
CA TRP A 210 -8.27 7.45 -0.85
C TRP A 210 -8.47 8.96 -0.89
N THR A 211 -8.79 9.55 0.23
CA THR A 211 -9.13 10.98 0.30
C THR A 211 -8.08 11.75 1.08
N ILE A 212 -7.58 12.82 0.48
CA ILE A 212 -6.71 13.80 1.14
C ILE A 212 -7.56 14.98 1.60
N GLU A 213 -7.39 15.39 2.87
CA GLU A 213 -8.04 16.56 3.47
C GLU A 213 -6.99 17.37 4.23
N ASN A 214 -6.91 18.65 3.91
CA ASN A 214 -5.88 19.54 4.48
C ASN A 214 -4.46 18.98 4.35
N GLY A 215 -4.16 18.39 3.19
CA GLY A 215 -2.88 17.76 2.87
C GLY A 215 -2.58 16.46 3.64
N THR A 216 -3.62 15.79 4.20
CA THR A 216 -3.47 14.56 5.00
C THR A 216 -4.49 13.52 4.57
N PRO A 217 -4.13 12.22 4.47
CA PRO A 217 -5.11 11.16 4.32
C PRO A 217 -6.15 11.21 5.45
N ARG A 218 -7.43 11.27 5.09
CA ARG A 218 -8.56 11.52 6.02
C ARG A 218 -8.51 10.63 7.27
N GLN A 219 -8.20 9.34 7.13
CA GLN A 219 -8.19 8.40 8.25
C GLN A 219 -7.04 8.63 9.25
N TYR A 220 -6.04 9.43 8.88
CA TYR A 220 -4.90 9.79 9.73
C TYR A 220 -4.89 11.27 10.13
N ALA A 221 -5.99 12.01 9.89
CA ALA A 221 -6.07 13.43 10.18
C ALA A 221 -5.87 13.74 11.67
N ASP A 222 -6.41 12.90 12.56
CA ASP A 222 -6.27 13.08 14.01
C ASP A 222 -4.84 12.76 14.50
N GLU A 223 -4.14 11.83 13.83
CA GLU A 223 -2.81 11.39 14.23
C GLU A 223 -1.71 12.30 13.67
N TRP A 224 -1.81 12.67 12.39
CA TRP A 224 -0.74 13.41 11.70
C TRP A 224 -1.05 14.89 11.50
N GLY A 225 -2.27 15.34 11.84
CA GLY A 225 -2.72 16.72 11.70
C GLY A 225 -2.70 17.24 10.26
N SER A 226 -3.02 18.49 10.07
CA SER A 226 -2.99 19.15 8.77
C SER A 226 -1.57 19.47 8.33
N ALA A 227 -1.33 19.46 7.02
CA ALA A 227 -0.08 19.92 6.43
C ALA A 227 -0.18 21.42 6.04
N SER A 228 0.96 22.12 6.02
CA SER A 228 1.02 23.50 5.51
C SER A 228 0.72 23.49 4.00
N PRO A 229 -0.15 24.39 3.52
CA PRO A 229 -0.39 24.53 2.09
C PRO A 229 0.86 25.07 1.38
N LEU A 230 1.02 24.72 0.11
CA LEU A 230 2.07 25.28 -0.72
C LEU A 230 1.76 26.72 -1.11
N ALA A 231 2.80 27.51 -1.35
CA ALA A 231 2.67 28.85 -1.92
C ALA A 231 1.97 28.81 -3.29
N ARG A 232 2.18 27.72 -4.05
CA ARG A 232 1.49 27.44 -5.32
C ARG A 232 0.54 26.24 -5.15
N PRO A 233 -0.79 26.42 -5.17
CA PRO A 233 -1.76 25.37 -4.82
C PRO A 233 -1.76 24.14 -5.74
N THR A 234 -1.46 24.28 -7.03
CA THR A 234 -1.49 23.17 -8.01
C THR A 234 -0.24 23.20 -8.90
N PRO A 235 0.95 22.95 -8.31
CA PRO A 235 2.18 23.01 -9.07
C PRO A 235 2.22 21.89 -10.12
N PRO A 236 2.96 22.04 -11.23
CA PRO A 236 3.29 20.93 -12.12
C PRO A 236 4.15 19.90 -11.38
N VAL A 237 3.90 18.59 -11.65
CA VAL A 237 4.57 17.49 -10.99
C VAL A 237 5.11 16.47 -12.00
N ALA A 238 6.37 16.13 -11.86
CA ALA A 238 7.01 15.01 -12.54
C ALA A 238 7.21 13.85 -11.56
N VAL A 239 6.61 12.69 -11.81
CA VAL A 239 6.78 11.49 -10.98
C VAL A 239 7.78 10.57 -11.67
N LEU A 240 8.84 10.17 -10.96
CA LEU A 240 9.87 9.27 -11.50
C LEU A 240 9.60 7.83 -11.03
N THR A 241 9.54 6.89 -11.98
CA THR A 241 9.29 5.47 -11.72
C THR A 241 10.39 4.58 -12.26
N SER A 242 10.52 3.39 -11.71
CA SER A 242 11.41 2.33 -12.18
C SER A 242 10.78 0.95 -11.99
N ARG A 243 11.43 -0.10 -12.45
CA ARG A 243 11.03 -1.50 -12.19
C ARG A 243 11.02 -1.89 -10.70
N ARG A 244 11.60 -1.06 -9.84
CA ARG A 244 11.59 -1.25 -8.38
C ARG A 244 10.43 -0.52 -7.69
N THR A 245 9.74 0.38 -8.41
CA THR A 245 8.51 1.01 -7.91
C THR A 245 7.43 -0.05 -7.84
N ALA A 246 7.03 -0.46 -6.62
CA ALA A 246 6.15 -1.61 -6.41
C ALA A 246 5.11 -1.38 -5.31
N SER A 247 3.94 -2.04 -5.43
CA SER A 247 2.91 -2.10 -4.38
C SER A 247 2.50 -0.70 -3.91
N ALA A 248 2.65 -0.36 -2.62
CA ALA A 248 2.33 0.97 -2.08
C ALA A 248 2.96 2.13 -2.86
N ALA A 249 4.13 1.93 -3.49
CA ALA A 249 4.72 2.94 -4.37
C ALA A 249 3.96 3.09 -5.68
N GLU A 250 3.33 2.01 -6.17
CA GLU A 250 2.41 2.08 -7.32
C GLU A 250 1.13 2.81 -6.93
N ALA A 251 0.59 2.57 -5.71
CA ALA A 251 -0.55 3.33 -5.18
C ALA A 251 -0.28 4.84 -5.12
N VAL A 252 0.90 5.24 -4.61
CA VAL A 252 1.32 6.66 -4.61
C VAL A 252 1.46 7.20 -6.04
N THR A 253 2.01 6.41 -6.96
CA THR A 253 2.10 6.80 -8.38
C THR A 253 0.70 6.97 -8.98
N ILE A 254 -0.23 6.04 -8.70
CA ILE A 254 -1.64 6.10 -9.13
C ILE A 254 -2.34 7.35 -8.57
N ALA A 255 -2.06 7.74 -7.33
CA ALA A 255 -2.63 8.95 -6.76
C ALA A 255 -2.28 10.22 -7.53
N PHE A 256 -1.15 10.22 -8.26
CA PHE A 256 -0.77 11.30 -9.17
C PHE A 256 -1.37 11.16 -10.57
N GLN A 257 -1.88 9.98 -10.98
CA GLN A 257 -2.51 9.79 -12.28
C GLN A 257 -3.82 10.59 -12.37
N GLY A 258 -4.06 11.17 -13.54
CA GLY A 258 -5.24 12.03 -13.77
C GLY A 258 -5.21 13.37 -13.04
N ARG A 259 -4.15 13.69 -12.26
CA ARG A 259 -3.95 15.01 -11.69
C ARG A 259 -3.50 15.99 -12.77
N PRO A 260 -4.12 17.20 -12.87
CA PRO A 260 -3.68 18.22 -13.83
C PRO A 260 -2.19 18.55 -13.70
N ASN A 261 -1.56 18.91 -14.80
CA ASN A 261 -0.14 19.31 -14.86
C ASN A 261 0.81 18.28 -14.24
N THR A 262 0.53 17.00 -14.47
CA THR A 262 1.36 15.89 -13.94
C THR A 262 1.76 14.96 -15.07
N ARG A 263 3.01 14.48 -15.04
CA ARG A 263 3.54 13.44 -15.93
C ARG A 263 4.44 12.48 -15.18
N THR A 264 4.46 11.24 -15.64
CA THR A 264 5.33 10.17 -15.15
C THR A 264 6.50 9.93 -16.11
N PHE A 265 7.69 9.67 -15.57
CA PHE A 265 8.95 9.51 -16.32
C PHE A 265 9.73 8.29 -15.82
N GLY A 266 10.41 7.61 -16.73
CA GLY A 266 11.33 6.52 -16.38
C GLY A 266 10.98 5.19 -16.98
N GLN A 267 10.87 4.16 -16.14
CA GLN A 267 10.51 2.79 -16.56
C GLN A 267 9.16 2.38 -15.99
N SER A 268 8.52 1.39 -16.62
CA SER A 268 7.34 0.74 -16.06
C SER A 268 7.63 0.20 -14.66
N THR A 269 6.63 0.23 -13.80
CA THR A 269 6.70 -0.25 -12.41
C THR A 269 6.77 -1.78 -12.32
N ALA A 270 6.79 -2.33 -11.11
CA ALA A 270 6.87 -3.78 -10.87
C ALA A 270 5.61 -4.54 -11.33
N GLY A 271 4.44 -3.91 -11.31
CA GLY A 271 3.20 -4.49 -11.81
C GLY A 271 2.36 -5.22 -10.77
N VAL A 272 2.39 -4.74 -9.55
CA VAL A 272 1.54 -5.20 -8.43
C VAL A 272 0.75 -4.04 -7.82
N PRO A 273 -0.03 -3.28 -8.63
CA PRO A 273 -0.86 -2.16 -8.15
C PRO A 273 -2.14 -2.70 -7.50
N THR A 274 -1.94 -3.36 -6.35
CA THR A 274 -3.00 -4.06 -5.61
C THR A 274 -2.83 -3.85 -4.11
N ALA A 275 -3.94 -3.80 -3.38
CA ALA A 275 -3.95 -3.70 -1.94
C ALA A 275 -3.96 -5.10 -1.29
N ASN A 276 -3.13 -5.26 -0.28
CA ASN A 276 -3.06 -6.46 0.53
C ASN A 276 -3.69 -6.26 1.91
N ALA A 277 -4.26 -7.33 2.48
CA ALA A 277 -4.73 -7.36 3.85
C ALA A 277 -4.08 -8.52 4.62
N PRO A 278 -3.66 -8.29 5.89
CA PRO A 278 -3.13 -9.33 6.76
C PRO A 278 -4.24 -10.10 7.46
N TYR A 279 -4.13 -11.43 7.46
CA TYR A 279 -5.01 -12.33 8.19
C TYR A 279 -4.19 -13.18 9.17
N LEU A 280 -4.41 -12.95 10.46
CA LEU A 280 -3.72 -13.66 11.53
C LEU A 280 -4.31 -15.07 11.69
N LEU A 281 -3.44 -16.07 11.67
CA LEU A 281 -3.79 -17.46 11.98
C LEU A 281 -3.57 -17.77 13.46
N SER A 282 -4.12 -18.91 13.91
CA SER A 282 -4.21 -19.25 15.34
C SER A 282 -2.88 -19.49 16.06
N ASP A 283 -1.80 -19.64 15.33
CA ASP A 283 -0.43 -19.83 15.86
C ASP A 283 0.45 -18.57 15.75
N GLY A 284 -0.10 -17.47 15.24
CA GLY A 284 0.63 -16.21 15.03
C GLY A 284 1.20 -16.03 13.62
N ALA A 285 1.03 -17.02 12.73
CA ALA A 285 1.36 -16.84 11.31
C ALA A 285 0.41 -15.85 10.62
N LEU A 286 0.87 -15.23 9.51
CA LEU A 286 0.07 -14.30 8.72
C LEU A 286 -0.08 -14.78 7.28
N VAL A 287 -1.32 -14.76 6.80
CA VAL A 287 -1.62 -14.74 5.37
C VAL A 287 -1.76 -13.28 4.95
N ILE A 288 -0.85 -12.79 4.14
CA ILE A 288 -0.95 -11.49 3.50
C ILE A 288 -1.60 -11.73 2.14
N LEU A 289 -2.84 -11.32 1.99
CA LEU A 289 -3.67 -11.68 0.84
C LEU A 289 -4.00 -10.44 0.00
N THR A 290 -3.83 -10.55 -1.31
CA THR A 290 -4.29 -9.55 -2.26
C THR A 290 -5.82 -9.52 -2.27
N VAL A 291 -6.41 -8.37 -1.92
CA VAL A 291 -7.86 -8.23 -1.71
C VAL A 291 -8.53 -7.21 -2.61
N ALA A 292 -7.77 -6.27 -3.19
CA ALA A 292 -8.34 -5.23 -4.03
C ALA A 292 -7.36 -4.81 -5.14
N ARG A 293 -7.91 -4.35 -6.28
CA ARG A 293 -7.19 -3.59 -7.31
C ARG A 293 -7.17 -2.12 -6.95
N GLU A 294 -6.24 -1.41 -7.53
CA GLU A 294 -6.13 0.04 -7.36
C GLU A 294 -6.63 0.77 -8.60
N ALA A 295 -7.34 1.88 -8.38
CA ALA A 295 -7.80 2.77 -9.44
C ALA A 295 -7.42 4.21 -9.14
N ASP A 296 -7.18 4.99 -10.20
CA ASP A 296 -6.92 6.42 -10.08
C ASP A 296 -8.20 7.24 -9.81
N ARG A 297 -8.04 8.54 -9.65
CA ARG A 297 -9.14 9.49 -9.39
C ARG A 297 -10.21 9.54 -10.49
N ASN A 298 -9.91 9.03 -11.68
CA ASN A 298 -10.84 8.94 -12.81
C ASN A 298 -11.50 7.55 -12.92
N GLY A 299 -11.17 6.63 -11.99
CA GLY A 299 -11.70 5.26 -11.94
C GLY A 299 -11.02 4.30 -12.92
N HIS A 300 -9.87 4.66 -13.50
CA HIS A 300 -9.08 3.73 -14.32
C HIS A 300 -8.41 2.69 -13.43
N LEU A 301 -8.74 1.40 -13.65
CA LEU A 301 -8.20 0.25 -12.92
C LEU A 301 -6.83 -0.16 -13.46
N TYR A 302 -5.89 -0.41 -12.57
CA TYR A 302 -4.56 -0.91 -12.91
C TYR A 302 -4.49 -2.42 -12.66
N ASN A 303 -4.03 -3.19 -13.66
CA ASN A 303 -3.96 -4.65 -13.61
C ASN A 303 -2.55 -5.20 -13.89
N GLY A 304 -1.53 -4.35 -13.83
CA GLY A 304 -0.14 -4.71 -14.14
C GLY A 304 0.77 -3.50 -14.07
N PRO A 305 1.97 -3.57 -14.65
CA PRO A 305 2.93 -2.48 -14.60
C PRO A 305 2.37 -1.15 -15.10
N ILE A 306 2.55 -0.10 -14.32
CA ILE A 306 2.19 1.27 -14.71
C ILE A 306 3.27 1.75 -15.68
N THR A 307 2.88 1.96 -16.93
CA THR A 307 3.79 2.51 -17.95
C THR A 307 3.88 4.02 -17.77
N PRO A 308 5.07 4.61 -17.67
CA PRO A 308 5.21 6.06 -17.55
C PRO A 308 4.82 6.77 -18.87
N ASP A 309 4.32 8.00 -18.75
CA ASP A 309 3.97 8.84 -19.92
C ASP A 309 5.19 9.09 -20.84
N VAL A 310 6.39 9.13 -20.23
CA VAL A 310 7.66 9.31 -20.94
C VAL A 310 8.64 8.22 -20.51
N SER A 311 8.80 7.22 -21.37
CA SER A 311 9.76 6.15 -21.15
C SER A 311 11.18 6.64 -21.34
N VAL A 312 12.01 6.53 -20.29
CA VAL A 312 13.42 6.91 -20.30
C VAL A 312 14.26 5.77 -19.75
N PRO A 313 15.23 5.25 -20.52
CA PRO A 313 16.09 4.18 -20.03
C PRO A 313 17.01 4.70 -18.92
N ILE A 314 17.18 3.90 -17.86
CA ILE A 314 18.15 4.19 -16.79
C ILE A 314 19.53 3.83 -17.33
N ARG A 315 20.44 4.80 -17.31
CA ARG A 315 21.85 4.64 -17.72
C ARG A 315 22.78 5.03 -16.58
N HIS A 316 23.92 4.36 -16.48
CA HIS A 316 24.95 4.72 -15.51
C HIS A 316 25.59 6.05 -15.85
N GLY A 317 25.93 6.85 -14.83
CA GLY A 317 26.73 8.05 -14.92
C GLY A 317 25.97 9.38 -15.06
N HIS A 318 24.78 9.39 -15.68
CA HIS A 318 23.93 10.58 -15.80
C HIS A 318 22.47 10.25 -15.57
N ASP A 319 21.80 10.99 -14.70
CA ASP A 319 20.37 10.77 -14.40
C ASP A 319 19.50 11.37 -15.52
N GLN A 320 19.44 10.66 -16.64
CA GLN A 320 18.65 11.05 -17.82
C GLN A 320 17.16 11.20 -17.49
N VAL A 321 16.66 10.39 -16.52
CA VAL A 321 15.25 10.44 -16.12
C VAL A 321 14.96 11.77 -15.44
N LEU A 322 15.79 12.16 -14.47
CA LEU A 322 15.66 13.44 -13.77
C LEU A 322 15.82 14.62 -14.74
N THR A 323 16.81 14.56 -15.64
CA THR A 323 17.01 15.61 -16.66
C THR A 323 15.77 15.77 -17.53
N THR A 324 15.23 14.68 -18.11
CA THR A 324 14.04 14.74 -18.95
C THR A 324 12.83 15.29 -18.20
N ALA A 325 12.66 14.92 -16.92
CA ALA A 325 11.60 15.43 -16.06
C ALA A 325 11.73 16.94 -15.78
N THR A 326 12.93 17.43 -15.49
CA THR A 326 13.19 18.87 -15.25
C THR A 326 13.07 19.68 -16.54
N ASP A 327 13.49 19.15 -17.68
CA ASP A 327 13.27 19.78 -18.99
C ASP A 327 11.78 19.98 -19.27
N TRP A 328 10.96 18.94 -19.00
CA TRP A 328 9.51 19.08 -19.13
C TRP A 328 8.94 20.10 -18.14
N LEU A 329 9.35 20.09 -16.86
CA LEU A 329 8.91 21.09 -15.89
C LEU A 329 9.21 22.51 -16.34
N SER A 330 10.35 22.75 -16.99
CA SER A 330 10.74 24.08 -17.49
C SER A 330 9.81 24.61 -18.60
N THR A 331 9.03 23.74 -19.22
CA THR A 331 8.02 24.13 -20.24
C THR A 331 6.64 24.46 -19.65
N GLN A 332 6.44 24.16 -18.35
CA GLN A 332 5.15 24.34 -17.70
C GLN A 332 4.88 25.80 -17.29
N ASP A 333 3.61 26.20 -17.29
CA ASP A 333 3.24 27.56 -16.91
C ASP A 333 3.67 27.85 -15.47
N GLY A 334 4.31 29.01 -15.28
CA GLY A 334 4.88 29.46 -14.02
C GLY A 334 6.25 28.88 -13.66
N CYS A 335 6.78 27.92 -14.46
CA CYS A 335 8.17 27.48 -14.39
C CYS A 335 9.00 27.96 -15.59
N ARG A 336 8.35 28.46 -16.64
CA ARG A 336 9.04 29.09 -17.75
C ARG A 336 9.82 30.32 -17.25
N LYS A 337 11.12 30.37 -17.52
CA LYS A 337 11.86 31.62 -17.37
C LYS A 337 11.24 32.63 -18.31
N ALA A 338 11.02 33.86 -17.83
CA ALA A 338 10.73 34.97 -18.74
C ALA A 338 11.84 35.06 -19.76
N PRO A 339 11.52 35.31 -21.06
CA PRO A 339 12.50 35.43 -22.12
C PRO A 339 13.50 36.53 -21.83
#